data_d1f6b2ce9dfd10ff603e270c8e80d89a
#
_entry.id   d1f6b2ce9dfd10ff603e270c8e80d89a
#
_cell.length_a   1.000
_cell.length_b   1.000
_cell.length_c   1.000
_cell.angle_alpha   90.00
_cell.angle_beta   90.00
_cell.angle_gamma   90.00
#
_symmetry.space_group_name_H-M   'P 1'
#
loop_
_entity.id
_entity.type
_entity.pdbx_description
1 polymer ?
#
loop_
_entity_poly.entity_id
_entity_poly.type
_entity_poly.pdbx_seq_one_letter_code
_entity_poly.pdbx_strand_id
1 'polypeptide(L)'
;MRGGGIGPAAPALAAGVNVALGSDGPMVDDSVDMVEQMKACSFLQGAKHLDPTIMPPERCIEMATINAARAMGLDGEIGSLEAGKLADIAIFDLNTPHSSPATNPVASLVYSARGPDAHTVFVDGREVVSNHRLTTFSDSKPLFARARARTQEIVTKAGLFDRASSAWIKPPPRRTERIATS
;
A
#
# COMPACT_ATOMS: atom_id res chain seq x y z
N MET A 1 13.09 -5.33 1.61
CA MET A 1 12.22 -6.50 1.39
C MET A 1 12.58 -7.59 2.40
N ARG A 2 11.65 -8.02 3.25
CA ARG A 2 11.93 -8.98 4.33
C ARG A 2 11.98 -10.45 3.89
N GLY A 3 11.49 -10.81 2.71
CA GLY A 3 11.45 -12.20 2.27
C GLY A 3 10.62 -13.14 3.15
N GLY A 4 9.63 -12.61 3.89
CA GLY A 4 8.81 -13.35 4.84
C GLY A 4 7.75 -14.28 4.22
N GLY A 5 7.75 -14.37 2.89
CA GLY A 5 6.76 -15.15 2.16
C GLY A 5 5.42 -14.42 1.98
N ILE A 6 4.46 -15.10 1.37
CA ILE A 6 3.12 -14.57 1.11
C ILE A 6 2.17 -15.04 2.21
N GLY A 7 1.56 -14.08 2.92
CA GLY A 7 0.58 -14.35 3.97
C GLY A 7 -0.61 -15.19 3.49
N PRO A 8 -1.35 -15.88 4.37
CA PRO A 8 -2.47 -16.74 4.00
C PRO A 8 -3.80 -15.96 3.93
N ALA A 9 -3.85 -14.81 3.23
CA ALA A 9 -5.04 -13.95 3.24
C ALA A 9 -6.29 -14.66 2.66
N ALA A 10 -6.17 -15.32 1.52
CA ALA A 10 -7.29 -15.99 0.87
C ALA A 10 -7.86 -17.14 1.72
N PRO A 11 -7.07 -18.11 2.23
CA PRO A 11 -7.61 -19.15 3.09
C PRO A 11 -8.13 -18.62 4.43
N ALA A 12 -7.57 -17.56 5.00
CA ALA A 12 -8.08 -16.94 6.22
C ALA A 12 -9.48 -16.34 6.00
N LEU A 13 -9.68 -15.60 4.89
CA LEU A 13 -11.00 -15.09 4.51
C LEU A 13 -12.00 -16.22 4.26
N ALA A 14 -11.59 -17.31 3.59
CA ALA A 14 -12.43 -18.48 3.35
C ALA A 14 -12.84 -19.18 4.66
N ALA A 15 -12.00 -19.10 5.70
CA ALA A 15 -12.29 -19.58 7.04
C ALA A 15 -13.13 -18.61 7.89
N GLY A 16 -13.58 -17.48 7.31
CA GLY A 16 -14.39 -16.48 8.02
C GLY A 16 -13.60 -15.54 8.93
N VAL A 17 -12.28 -15.55 8.84
CA VAL A 17 -11.43 -14.61 9.60
C VAL A 17 -11.53 -13.23 8.97
N ASN A 18 -11.71 -12.20 9.79
CA ASN A 18 -11.62 -10.81 9.32
C ASN A 18 -10.16 -10.45 9.01
N VAL A 19 -9.87 -10.25 7.73
CA VAL A 19 -8.53 -9.88 7.24
C VAL A 19 -8.55 -8.44 6.75
N ALA A 20 -7.62 -7.65 7.24
CA ALA A 20 -7.41 -6.26 6.83
C ALA A 20 -6.06 -6.09 6.12
N LEU A 21 -5.95 -5.07 5.27
CA LEU A 21 -4.71 -4.64 4.66
C LEU A 21 -4.06 -3.51 5.46
N GLY A 22 -2.73 -3.50 5.45
CA GLY A 22 -1.91 -2.42 5.96
C GLY A 22 -0.60 -2.34 5.17
N SER A 23 -0.01 -1.14 5.11
CA SER A 23 1.24 -0.91 4.38
C SER A 23 2.49 -1.33 5.16
N ASP A 24 2.35 -1.73 6.45
CA ASP A 24 3.47 -1.82 7.39
C ASP A 24 4.23 -0.47 7.48
N GLY A 25 5.46 -0.46 7.90
CA GLY A 25 6.27 0.76 7.94
C GLY A 25 7.04 1.01 6.64
N PRO A 26 7.36 2.27 6.31
CA PRO A 26 8.13 2.60 5.11
C PRO A 26 9.48 1.87 4.99
N MET A 27 10.04 1.42 6.10
CA MET A 27 11.29 0.64 6.15
C MET A 27 11.14 -0.79 5.62
N VAL A 28 9.92 -1.27 5.43
CA VAL A 28 9.61 -2.64 5.02
C VAL A 28 9.21 -2.71 3.56
N ASP A 29 8.33 -1.80 3.15
CA ASP A 29 7.72 -1.76 1.83
C ASP A 29 8.22 -0.59 0.97
N ASP A 30 8.95 0.36 1.57
CA ASP A 30 9.38 1.63 0.96
C ASP A 30 8.21 2.51 0.48
N SER A 31 6.97 2.12 0.78
CA SER A 31 5.73 2.80 0.41
C SER A 31 4.72 2.77 1.56
N VAL A 32 3.82 3.74 1.58
CA VAL A 32 2.63 3.76 2.45
C VAL A 32 1.35 3.89 1.61
N ASP A 33 1.42 3.51 0.35
CA ASP A 33 0.33 3.60 -0.61
C ASP A 33 -0.61 2.39 -0.50
N MET A 34 -1.81 2.60 0.05
CA MET A 34 -2.81 1.55 0.20
C MET A 34 -3.35 1.03 -1.13
N VAL A 35 -3.29 1.82 -2.21
CA VAL A 35 -3.67 1.35 -3.56
C VAL A 35 -2.68 0.29 -4.05
N GLU A 36 -1.37 0.53 -3.83
CA GLU A 36 -0.33 -0.48 -4.11
C GLU A 36 -0.52 -1.74 -3.27
N GLN A 37 -0.92 -1.62 -2.00
CA GLN A 37 -1.17 -2.78 -1.13
C GLN A 37 -2.35 -3.63 -1.63
N MET A 38 -3.42 -3.02 -2.11
CA MET A 38 -4.54 -3.74 -2.71
C MET A 38 -4.10 -4.54 -3.94
N LYS A 39 -3.36 -3.93 -4.84
CA LYS A 39 -2.78 -4.58 -6.02
C LYS A 39 -1.84 -5.73 -5.66
N ALA A 40 -0.90 -5.47 -4.76
CA ALA A 40 0.05 -6.47 -4.29
C ALA A 40 -0.67 -7.67 -3.65
N CYS A 41 -1.69 -7.44 -2.85
CA CYS A 41 -2.49 -8.49 -2.25
C CYS A 41 -3.13 -9.40 -3.30
N SER A 42 -3.85 -8.81 -4.26
CA SER A 42 -4.51 -9.56 -5.33
C SER A 42 -3.50 -10.40 -6.12
N PHE A 43 -2.42 -9.81 -6.58
CA PHE A 43 -1.43 -10.47 -7.43
C PHE A 43 -0.65 -11.57 -6.69
N LEU A 44 -0.24 -11.31 -5.46
CA LEU A 44 0.51 -12.28 -4.66
C LEU A 44 -0.36 -13.49 -4.27
N GLN A 45 -1.63 -13.27 -3.90
CA GLN A 45 -2.54 -14.38 -3.64
C GLN A 45 -2.81 -15.18 -4.92
N GLY A 46 -3.09 -14.52 -6.04
CA GLY A 46 -3.26 -15.16 -7.33
C GLY A 46 -2.05 -16.02 -7.73
N ALA A 47 -0.85 -15.47 -7.61
CA ALA A 47 0.39 -16.19 -7.91
C ALA A 47 0.62 -17.39 -6.96
N LYS A 48 0.36 -17.20 -5.65
CA LYS A 48 0.53 -18.26 -4.65
C LYS A 48 -0.37 -19.46 -4.89
N HIS A 49 -1.62 -19.20 -5.29
CA HIS A 49 -2.64 -20.23 -5.46
C HIS A 49 -2.81 -20.68 -6.92
N LEU A 50 -2.06 -20.08 -7.87
CA LEU A 50 -2.19 -20.29 -9.32
C LEU A 50 -3.64 -20.06 -9.81
N ASP A 51 -4.34 -19.12 -9.18
CA ASP A 51 -5.72 -18.76 -9.45
C ASP A 51 -5.88 -17.24 -9.45
N PRO A 52 -6.07 -16.59 -10.62
CA PRO A 52 -6.22 -15.14 -10.70
C PRO A 52 -7.53 -14.62 -10.11
N THR A 53 -8.48 -15.49 -9.80
CA THR A 53 -9.80 -15.13 -9.29
C THR A 53 -9.92 -15.22 -7.77
N ILE A 54 -8.92 -15.78 -7.10
CA ILE A 54 -8.96 -16.08 -5.65
C ILE A 54 -9.05 -14.82 -4.78
N MET A 55 -8.54 -13.70 -5.28
CA MET A 55 -8.54 -12.41 -4.57
C MET A 55 -9.00 -11.30 -5.52
N PRO A 56 -10.32 -11.19 -5.76
CA PRO A 56 -10.88 -10.19 -6.67
C PRO A 56 -10.72 -8.77 -6.10
N PRO A 57 -10.75 -7.72 -6.95
CA PRO A 57 -10.49 -6.34 -6.54
C PRO A 57 -11.48 -5.83 -5.48
N GLU A 58 -12.73 -6.24 -5.53
CA GLU A 58 -13.75 -5.90 -4.53
C GLU A 58 -13.31 -6.36 -3.12
N ARG A 59 -12.77 -7.55 -3.02
CA ARG A 59 -12.29 -8.09 -1.75
C ARG A 59 -11.09 -7.32 -1.22
N CYS A 60 -10.21 -6.85 -2.10
CA CYS A 60 -9.08 -6.01 -1.70
C CYS A 60 -9.54 -4.64 -1.16
N ILE A 61 -10.58 -4.06 -1.76
CA ILE A 61 -11.20 -2.81 -1.25
C ILE A 61 -11.83 -3.05 0.12
N GLU A 62 -12.61 -4.12 0.30
CA GLU A 62 -13.19 -4.46 1.61
C GLU A 62 -12.11 -4.59 2.68
N MET A 63 -11.00 -5.26 2.37
CA MET A 63 -9.87 -5.43 3.29
C MET A 63 -9.17 -4.11 3.63
N ALA A 64 -9.14 -3.15 2.70
CA ALA A 64 -8.56 -1.82 2.90
C ALA A 64 -9.52 -0.83 3.58
N THR A 65 -10.80 -1.16 3.71
CA THR A 65 -11.84 -0.26 4.21
C THR A 65 -12.61 -0.89 5.37
N ILE A 66 -13.76 -1.50 5.11
CA ILE A 66 -14.66 -1.99 6.16
C ILE A 66 -14.05 -3.10 7.03
N ASN A 67 -13.23 -3.99 6.46
CA ASN A 67 -12.57 -5.01 7.25
C ASN A 67 -11.50 -4.41 8.18
N ALA A 68 -10.78 -3.37 7.69
CA ALA A 68 -9.83 -2.64 8.52
C ALA A 68 -10.56 -1.90 9.66
N ALA A 69 -11.69 -1.27 9.38
CA ALA A 69 -12.54 -0.64 10.39
C ALA A 69 -13.00 -1.64 11.45
N ARG A 70 -13.47 -2.83 11.05
CA ARG A 70 -13.83 -3.92 11.97
C ARG A 70 -12.66 -4.38 12.84
N ALA A 71 -11.47 -4.51 12.26
CA ALA A 71 -10.28 -4.89 13.02
C ALA A 71 -9.91 -3.87 14.09
N MET A 72 -10.27 -2.61 13.90
CA MET A 72 -10.06 -1.51 14.85
C MET A 72 -11.26 -1.28 15.79
N GLY A 73 -12.40 -1.96 15.58
CA GLY A 73 -13.64 -1.73 16.32
C GLY A 73 -14.34 -0.41 15.96
N LEU A 74 -14.11 0.11 14.74
CA LEU A 74 -14.62 1.40 14.24
C LEU A 74 -15.61 1.25 13.08
N ASP A 75 -16.09 0.06 12.79
CA ASP A 75 -16.97 -0.21 11.64
C ASP A 75 -18.37 0.41 11.75
N GLY A 76 -18.76 0.85 12.94
CA GLY A 76 -19.92 1.71 13.14
C GLY A 76 -19.71 3.17 12.74
N GLU A 77 -18.45 3.62 12.63
CA GLU A 77 -18.09 5.02 12.42
C GLU A 77 -17.46 5.28 11.05
N ILE A 78 -16.64 4.34 10.53
CA ILE A 78 -15.88 4.47 9.27
C ILE A 78 -15.91 3.18 8.45
N GLY A 79 -15.26 3.19 7.29
CA GLY A 79 -15.00 2.01 6.45
C GLY A 79 -16.07 1.73 5.40
N SER A 80 -17.18 2.47 5.38
CA SER A 80 -18.21 2.43 4.35
C SER A 80 -18.88 3.78 4.18
N LEU A 81 -19.48 4.00 3.01
CA LEU A 81 -20.21 5.23 2.69
C LEU A 81 -21.69 5.06 3.11
N GLU A 82 -21.98 5.40 4.35
CA GLU A 82 -23.31 5.28 4.94
C GLU A 82 -23.69 6.58 5.67
N ALA A 83 -24.97 6.96 5.62
CA ALA A 83 -25.46 8.11 6.37
C ALA A 83 -25.25 7.89 7.89
N GLY A 84 -24.68 8.87 8.55
CA GLY A 84 -24.37 8.84 9.99
C GLY A 84 -22.95 8.42 10.33
N LYS A 85 -22.18 7.90 9.37
CA LYS A 85 -20.74 7.66 9.56
C LYS A 85 -19.92 8.93 9.32
N LEU A 86 -18.70 8.91 9.83
CA LEU A 86 -17.71 9.97 9.58
C LEU A 86 -17.37 10.02 8.09
N ALA A 87 -17.16 11.22 7.58
CA ALA A 87 -16.82 11.41 6.17
C ALA A 87 -15.30 11.21 5.95
N ASP A 88 -14.87 9.95 6.04
CA ASP A 88 -13.56 9.47 5.61
C ASP A 88 -13.68 8.96 4.19
N ILE A 89 -13.43 9.82 3.21
CA ILE A 89 -13.75 9.58 1.79
C ILE A 89 -12.54 9.92 0.93
N ALA A 90 -12.13 8.99 0.07
CA ALA A 90 -11.14 9.22 -0.97
C ALA A 90 -11.79 9.14 -2.35
N ILE A 91 -11.63 10.18 -3.15
CA ILE A 91 -12.12 10.30 -4.52
C ILE A 91 -10.92 10.22 -5.46
N PHE A 92 -10.93 9.24 -6.37
CA PHE A 92 -9.85 9.00 -7.33
C PHE A 92 -10.22 9.48 -8.73
N ASP A 93 -9.26 10.11 -9.41
CA ASP A 93 -9.36 10.37 -10.84
C ASP A 93 -8.82 9.15 -11.60
N LEU A 94 -9.72 8.44 -12.27
CA LEU A 94 -9.39 7.29 -13.11
C LEU A 94 -9.25 7.66 -14.60
N ASN A 95 -9.36 8.95 -14.95
CA ASN A 95 -9.14 9.42 -16.32
C ASN A 95 -7.67 9.76 -16.57
N THR A 96 -6.80 8.83 -16.27
CA THR A 96 -5.35 8.94 -16.42
C THR A 96 -4.84 7.98 -17.49
N PRO A 97 -3.66 8.21 -18.10
CA PRO A 97 -3.14 7.32 -19.15
C PRO A 97 -2.95 5.87 -18.70
N HIS A 98 -2.68 5.63 -17.41
CA HIS A 98 -2.48 4.28 -16.88
C HIS A 98 -3.76 3.62 -16.37
N SER A 99 -4.85 4.37 -16.19
CA SER A 99 -6.15 3.84 -15.75
C SER A 99 -7.19 3.79 -16.86
N SER A 100 -7.01 4.58 -17.94
CA SER A 100 -7.93 4.60 -19.08
C SER A 100 -7.76 3.39 -20.01
N PRO A 101 -8.87 2.86 -20.57
CA PRO A 101 -10.28 3.21 -20.31
C PRO A 101 -10.79 2.50 -19.06
N ALA A 102 -11.21 3.23 -18.05
CA ALA A 102 -11.69 2.69 -16.77
C ALA A 102 -13.12 2.09 -16.89
N THR A 103 -13.27 1.04 -17.71
CA THR A 103 -14.56 0.38 -17.97
C THR A 103 -15.12 -0.33 -16.74
N ASN A 104 -14.25 -0.79 -15.84
CA ASN A 104 -14.61 -1.26 -14.51
C ASN A 104 -13.84 -0.42 -13.47
N PRO A 105 -14.47 0.57 -12.84
CA PRO A 105 -13.77 1.47 -11.91
C PRO A 105 -13.19 0.77 -10.69
N VAL A 106 -13.81 -0.30 -10.21
CA VAL A 106 -13.31 -1.10 -9.07
C VAL A 106 -11.99 -1.79 -9.45
N ALA A 107 -11.97 -2.47 -10.59
CA ALA A 107 -10.77 -3.11 -11.11
C ALA A 107 -9.68 -2.07 -11.46
N SER A 108 -10.07 -0.93 -12.04
CA SER A 108 -9.13 0.15 -12.38
C SER A 108 -8.50 0.76 -11.13
N LEU A 109 -9.27 0.96 -10.07
CA LEU A 109 -8.74 1.43 -8.79
C LEU A 109 -7.68 0.49 -8.24
N VAL A 110 -7.96 -0.82 -8.21
CA VAL A 110 -7.05 -1.81 -7.59
C VAL A 110 -5.85 -2.12 -8.47
N TYR A 111 -6.04 -2.25 -9.79
CA TYR A 111 -4.99 -2.77 -10.67
C TYR A 111 -4.18 -1.69 -11.40
N SER A 112 -4.76 -0.52 -11.60
CA SER A 112 -4.16 0.51 -12.45
C SER A 112 -3.85 1.80 -11.71
N ALA A 113 -4.74 2.24 -10.81
CA ALA A 113 -4.56 3.49 -10.08
C ALA A 113 -3.38 3.44 -9.11
N ARG A 114 -3.01 4.62 -8.61
CA ARG A 114 -1.94 4.85 -7.63
C ARG A 114 -2.41 5.85 -6.59
N GLY A 115 -1.79 5.89 -5.43
CA GLY A 115 -2.15 6.86 -4.39
C GLY A 115 -2.20 8.32 -4.88
N PRO A 116 -1.24 8.80 -5.70
CA PRO A 116 -1.30 10.16 -6.28
C PRO A 116 -2.50 10.46 -7.18
N ASP A 117 -3.23 9.44 -7.66
CA ASP A 117 -4.48 9.64 -8.43
C ASP A 117 -5.66 10.04 -7.52
N ALA A 118 -5.49 10.05 -6.21
CA ALA A 118 -6.45 10.61 -5.28
C ALA A 118 -6.63 12.11 -5.55
N HIS A 119 -7.78 12.47 -6.14
CA HIS A 119 -8.12 13.85 -6.47
C HIS A 119 -8.49 14.65 -5.23
N THR A 120 -9.35 14.07 -4.39
CA THR A 120 -9.84 14.70 -3.16
C THR A 120 -9.93 13.66 -2.06
N VAL A 121 -9.48 14.03 -0.85
CA VAL A 121 -9.59 13.16 0.34
C VAL A 121 -10.16 13.97 1.49
N PHE A 122 -11.17 13.42 2.13
CA PHE A 122 -11.74 13.92 3.38
C PHE A 122 -11.36 12.97 4.52
N VAL A 123 -11.06 13.54 5.67
CA VAL A 123 -10.87 12.84 6.94
C VAL A 123 -11.72 13.56 7.98
N ASP A 124 -12.67 12.86 8.57
CA ASP A 124 -13.66 13.42 9.48
C ASP A 124 -14.35 14.69 8.90
N GLY A 125 -14.71 14.61 7.60
CA GLY A 125 -15.33 15.70 6.86
C GLY A 125 -14.40 16.87 6.49
N ARG A 126 -13.12 16.84 6.88
CA ARG A 126 -12.14 17.87 6.55
C ARG A 126 -11.39 17.49 5.26
N GLU A 127 -11.38 18.38 4.29
CA GLU A 127 -10.62 18.18 3.05
C GLU A 127 -9.12 18.28 3.33
N VAL A 128 -8.41 17.15 3.25
CA VAL A 128 -6.95 17.04 3.47
C VAL A 128 -6.16 16.92 2.17
N VAL A 129 -6.84 16.53 1.08
CA VAL A 129 -6.32 16.58 -0.29
C VAL A 129 -7.35 17.25 -1.18
N SER A 130 -6.93 18.20 -2.00
CA SER A 130 -7.74 18.89 -3.00
C SER A 130 -6.96 19.02 -4.29
N ASN A 131 -7.56 18.64 -5.43
CA ASN A 131 -6.89 18.66 -6.73
C ASN A 131 -5.49 18.02 -6.70
N HIS A 132 -5.38 16.81 -6.16
CA HIS A 132 -4.14 16.02 -6.01
C HIS A 132 -3.07 16.68 -5.11
N ARG A 133 -3.44 17.66 -4.29
CA ARG A 133 -2.51 18.39 -3.42
C ARG A 133 -2.94 18.34 -1.97
N LEU A 134 -1.98 18.12 -1.09
CA LEU A 134 -2.22 18.22 0.35
C LEU A 134 -2.64 19.65 0.71
N THR A 135 -3.73 19.79 1.42
CA THR A 135 -4.22 21.08 1.97
C THR A 135 -3.53 21.43 3.29
N THR A 136 -2.96 20.43 3.95
CA THR A 136 -2.27 20.57 5.24
C THR A 136 -0.86 21.14 5.13
N PHE A 137 -0.28 21.19 3.92
CA PHE A 137 1.04 21.75 3.65
C PHE A 137 0.97 22.69 2.44
N SER A 138 1.42 23.94 2.63
CA SER A 138 1.56 24.89 1.52
C SER A 138 2.80 24.63 0.66
N ASP A 139 3.87 24.10 1.27
CA ASP A 139 5.12 23.74 0.58
C ASP A 139 5.78 22.56 1.31
N SER A 140 5.95 21.44 0.59
CA SER A 140 6.61 20.24 1.11
C SER A 140 8.15 20.27 1.01
N LYS A 141 8.74 21.20 0.26
CA LYS A 141 10.21 21.28 0.05
C LYS A 141 11.01 21.40 1.35
N PRO A 142 10.62 22.25 2.32
CA PRO A 142 11.33 22.34 3.60
C PRO A 142 11.28 21.02 4.38
N LEU A 143 10.15 20.28 4.33
CA LEU A 143 10.02 18.99 4.96
C LEU A 143 10.99 17.98 4.35
N PHE A 144 11.07 17.91 3.02
CA PHE A 144 12.00 17.01 2.33
C PHE A 144 13.46 17.35 2.61
N ALA A 145 13.81 18.65 2.71
CA ALA A 145 15.16 19.09 3.07
C ALA A 145 15.52 18.62 4.50
N ARG A 146 14.62 18.79 5.46
CA ARG A 146 14.83 18.33 6.85
C ARG A 146 14.95 16.81 6.93
N ALA A 147 14.11 16.06 6.22
CA ALA A 147 14.17 14.60 6.18
C ALA A 147 15.52 14.12 5.64
N ARG A 148 16.00 14.70 4.53
CA ARG A 148 17.32 14.39 3.95
C ARG A 148 18.45 14.69 4.93
N ALA A 149 18.46 15.85 5.56
CA ALA A 149 19.49 16.22 6.53
C ALA A 149 19.51 15.25 7.72
N ARG A 150 18.32 14.86 8.22
CA ARG A 150 18.23 13.92 9.33
C ARG A 150 18.70 12.52 8.94
N THR A 151 18.36 12.05 7.73
CA THR A 151 18.84 10.77 7.19
C THR A 151 20.37 10.77 7.13
N GLN A 152 20.98 11.84 6.58
CA GLN A 152 22.42 11.97 6.49
C GLN A 152 23.11 11.92 7.86
N GLU A 153 22.52 12.60 8.84
CA GLU A 153 23.05 12.58 10.23
C GLU A 153 23.02 11.14 10.81
N ILE A 154 21.89 10.45 10.66
CA ILE A 154 21.71 9.09 11.17
C ILE A 154 22.68 8.12 10.51
N VAL A 155 22.78 8.16 9.17
CA VAL A 155 23.67 7.32 8.37
C VAL A 155 25.13 7.54 8.77
N THR A 156 25.53 8.79 8.98
CA THR A 156 26.89 9.16 9.41
C THR A 156 27.18 8.65 10.81
N LYS A 157 26.28 8.89 11.77
CA LYS A 157 26.42 8.41 13.15
C LYS A 157 26.48 6.88 13.25
N ALA A 158 25.75 6.20 12.38
CA ALA A 158 25.73 4.73 12.34
C ALA A 158 26.91 4.12 11.58
N GLY A 159 27.78 4.91 10.95
CA GLY A 159 28.89 4.41 10.12
C GLY A 159 28.43 3.65 8.88
N LEU A 160 27.23 3.98 8.36
CA LEU A 160 26.61 3.28 7.23
C LEU A 160 26.72 4.06 5.91
N PHE A 161 27.56 5.09 5.88
CA PHE A 161 27.67 5.98 4.72
C PHE A 161 27.97 5.24 3.42
N ASP A 162 28.93 4.34 3.42
CA ASP A 162 29.31 3.56 2.24
C ASP A 162 28.19 2.65 1.74
N ARG A 163 27.38 2.11 2.67
CA ARG A 163 26.20 1.28 2.33
C ARG A 163 25.05 2.10 1.78
N ALA A 164 24.81 3.27 2.34
CA ALA A 164 23.73 4.15 1.92
C ALA A 164 24.04 4.89 0.61
N SER A 165 25.32 5.11 0.30
CA SER A 165 25.78 5.79 -0.91
C SER A 165 26.11 4.87 -2.08
N SER A 166 26.29 3.55 -1.83
CA SER A 166 26.60 2.60 -2.91
C SER A 166 25.35 2.29 -3.74
N ALA A 167 25.41 2.60 -5.03
CA ALA A 167 24.32 2.28 -5.97
C ALA A 167 24.13 0.76 -6.19
N TRP A 168 25.12 -0.05 -5.83
CA TRP A 168 25.09 -1.51 -5.98
C TRP A 168 25.81 -2.20 -4.83
N ILE A 169 25.08 -2.94 -4.03
CA ILE A 169 25.66 -3.96 -3.16
C ILE A 169 26.03 -5.14 -4.08
N LYS A 170 27.30 -5.54 -4.08
CA LYS A 170 27.70 -6.78 -4.79
C LYS A 170 26.76 -7.89 -4.33
N PRO A 171 26.07 -8.59 -5.23
CA PRO A 171 25.22 -9.70 -4.82
C PRO A 171 26.06 -10.68 -4.02
N PRO A 172 25.52 -11.26 -2.95
CA PRO A 172 26.24 -12.31 -2.23
C PRO A 172 26.63 -13.41 -3.21
N PRO A 173 27.79 -14.07 -3.03
CA PRO A 173 28.17 -15.16 -3.88
C PRO A 173 27.02 -16.17 -3.94
N ARG A 174 26.64 -16.58 -5.15
CA ARG A 174 25.58 -17.57 -5.34
C ARG A 174 25.93 -18.77 -4.47
N ARG A 175 25.05 -19.14 -3.54
CA ARG A 175 25.14 -20.44 -2.90
C ARG A 175 25.08 -21.47 -4.01
N THR A 176 26.19 -22.12 -4.29
CA THR A 176 26.20 -23.35 -5.06
C THR A 176 25.48 -24.36 -4.18
N GLU A 177 24.18 -24.51 -4.37
CA GLU A 177 23.44 -25.64 -3.82
C GLU A 177 24.08 -26.87 -4.45
N ARG A 178 24.81 -27.65 -3.65
CA ARG A 178 25.11 -29.01 -4.01
C ARG A 178 23.75 -29.71 -4.12
N ILE A 179 23.31 -29.93 -5.34
CA ILE A 179 22.23 -30.87 -5.63
C ILE A 179 22.79 -32.21 -5.16
N ALA A 180 22.35 -32.65 -3.99
CA ALA A 180 22.62 -33.98 -3.52
C ALA A 180 21.84 -34.93 -4.44
N THR A 181 22.54 -35.51 -5.39
CA THR A 181 22.06 -36.67 -6.12
C THR A 181 22.05 -37.85 -5.16
N SER A 182 20.90 -38.24 -4.73
CA SER A 182 20.62 -39.56 -4.14
C SER A 182 19.43 -40.19 -4.84
#